data_3bc9fdedd50dd561a6c8bc33aa6c0b09
#
_entry.id   3bc9fdedd50dd561a6c8bc33aa6c0b09
#
_cell.length_a   1.000
_cell.length_b   1.000
_cell.length_c   1.000
_cell.angle_alpha   90.00
_cell.angle_beta   90.00
_cell.angle_gamma   90.00
#
_symmetry.space_group_name_H-M   'P 1'
#
loop_
_entity.id
_entity.type
_entity.pdbx_description
1 polymer ?
#
loop_
_entity_poly.entity_id
_entity_poly.type
_entity_poly.pdbx_seq_one_letter_code
_entity_poly.pdbx_strand_id
1 'polypeptide(L)'
;RHILIPFESHREQLLAPLHDDPLYLKLLHAIAVGDRRQQSAYRRARIGKEKGGEAFDFLRYNGFLSLERSRETPLVRAHPKQRFKKEIEHHRISHKLRFTTPFLRFWFAFVEPFTSSIREGNFIPFMDNFHIHGNAFVGFVFEELCDLYIRDILAPKFHADILDSGSYWDREVEIDLLSETMEGEIWVGECKWTNHKVNKKELRKLEDKCVKTDIVPDKIFLFTKRGFSNELLDLRDKRIFCFTAEELTLLTDRP
;
A
#
# COMPACT_ATOMS: atom_id res chain seq x y z
N ARG A 1 8.52 5.95 33.49
CA ARG A 1 9.32 7.20 33.31
C ARG A 1 10.35 7.07 32.19
N HIS A 2 11.08 5.95 32.07
CA HIS A 2 12.15 5.79 31.06
C HIS A 2 11.68 5.69 29.60
N ILE A 3 10.40 5.44 29.34
CA ILE A 3 9.84 5.35 27.99
C ILE A 3 9.29 6.70 27.51
N LEU A 4 8.81 7.56 28.41
CA LEU A 4 8.17 8.82 28.05
C LEU A 4 9.16 9.91 27.56
N ILE A 5 10.36 9.96 28.11
CA ILE A 5 11.37 10.96 27.68
C ILE A 5 11.82 10.71 26.23
N PRO A 6 12.18 9.47 25.82
CA PRO A 6 12.43 9.18 24.42
C PRO A 6 11.23 9.47 23.51
N PHE A 7 9.99 9.22 23.98
CA PHE A 7 8.78 9.47 23.21
C PHE A 7 8.63 10.94 22.85
N GLU A 8 8.74 11.88 23.81
CA GLU A 8 8.61 13.32 23.54
C GLU A 8 9.72 13.80 22.60
N SER A 9 10.96 13.43 22.83
CA SER A 9 12.08 13.80 21.96
C SER A 9 11.89 13.27 20.53
N HIS A 10 11.43 12.03 20.36
CA HIS A 10 11.15 11.48 19.04
C HIS A 10 9.97 12.17 18.38
N ARG A 11 8.91 12.49 19.14
CA ARG A 11 7.77 13.24 18.63
C ARG A 11 8.18 14.63 18.14
N GLU A 12 8.94 15.38 18.96
CA GLU A 12 9.45 16.70 18.61
C GLU A 12 10.29 16.65 17.33
N GLN A 13 11.22 15.71 17.24
CA GLN A 13 12.04 15.54 16.02
C GLN A 13 11.21 15.19 14.80
N LEU A 14 10.24 14.27 14.95
CA LEU A 14 9.37 13.84 13.87
C LEU A 14 8.47 14.97 13.36
N LEU A 15 7.92 15.79 14.27
CA LEU A 15 6.97 16.83 13.94
C LEU A 15 7.61 18.21 13.69
N ALA A 16 8.90 18.37 13.96
CA ALA A 16 9.61 19.64 13.77
C ALA A 16 9.34 20.28 12.40
N PRO A 17 9.36 19.57 11.28
CA PRO A 17 9.06 20.15 9.98
C PRO A 17 7.60 20.60 9.82
N LEU A 18 6.69 20.06 10.62
CA LEU A 18 5.25 20.34 10.54
C LEU A 18 4.83 21.53 11.39
N HIS A 19 5.70 22.01 12.26
CA HIS A 19 5.44 23.13 13.21
C HIS A 19 4.14 22.95 14.02
N ASP A 20 3.79 21.69 14.35
CA ASP A 20 2.53 21.31 15.03
C ASP A 20 1.25 21.83 14.34
N ASP A 21 1.30 22.16 13.03
CA ASP A 21 0.15 22.65 12.29
C ASP A 21 -0.95 21.57 12.22
N PRO A 22 -2.14 21.85 12.78
CA PRO A 22 -3.25 20.91 12.79
C PRO A 22 -3.70 20.46 11.39
N LEU A 23 -3.43 21.26 10.35
CA LEU A 23 -3.75 20.93 8.96
C LEU A 23 -2.99 19.69 8.52
N TYR A 24 -1.66 19.67 8.73
CA TYR A 24 -0.81 18.55 8.35
C TYR A 24 -1.11 17.30 9.18
N LEU A 25 -1.29 17.45 10.49
CA LEU A 25 -1.62 16.33 11.38
C LEU A 25 -2.94 15.65 11.00
N LYS A 26 -3.99 16.44 10.71
CA LYS A 26 -5.28 15.92 10.24
C LYS A 26 -5.16 15.20 8.90
N LEU A 27 -4.39 15.76 7.96
CA LEU A 27 -4.20 15.16 6.64
C LEU A 27 -3.41 13.85 6.75
N LEU A 28 -2.31 13.83 7.50
CA LEU A 28 -1.51 12.63 7.74
C LEU A 28 -2.32 11.53 8.42
N HIS A 29 -3.11 11.87 9.45
CA HIS A 29 -4.01 10.90 10.07
C HIS A 29 -5.05 10.36 9.06
N ALA A 30 -5.68 11.24 8.28
CA ALA A 30 -6.68 10.84 7.28
C ALA A 30 -6.11 9.88 6.22
N ILE A 31 -4.84 10.09 5.80
CA ILE A 31 -4.12 9.20 4.88
C ILE A 31 -3.78 7.87 5.57
N ALA A 32 -3.31 7.93 6.83
CA ALA A 32 -2.86 6.75 7.58
C ALA A 32 -3.97 5.71 7.77
N VAL A 33 -5.20 6.17 8.07
CA VAL A 33 -6.38 5.32 8.32
C VAL A 33 -7.28 5.16 7.09
N GLY A 34 -6.93 5.77 5.96
CA GLY A 34 -7.76 5.82 4.75
C GLY A 34 -7.37 4.79 3.69
N ASP A 35 -8.04 4.94 2.55
CA ASP A 35 -7.82 4.15 1.32
C ASP A 35 -6.63 4.63 0.47
N ARG A 36 -5.81 5.51 1.02
CA ARG A 36 -4.66 6.16 0.36
C ARG A 36 -5.02 7.07 -0.82
N ARG A 37 -6.28 7.18 -1.24
CA ARG A 37 -6.69 8.05 -2.34
C ARG A 37 -6.71 9.50 -1.90
N GLN A 38 -6.05 10.37 -2.66
CA GLN A 38 -5.88 11.79 -2.37
C GLN A 38 -7.20 12.50 -2.06
N GLN A 39 -8.22 12.31 -2.90
CA GLN A 39 -9.52 12.94 -2.72
C GLN A 39 -10.27 12.43 -1.47
N SER A 40 -10.11 11.16 -1.14
CA SER A 40 -10.69 10.58 0.08
C SER A 40 -10.03 11.15 1.33
N ALA A 41 -8.70 11.33 1.29
CA ALA A 41 -7.95 11.93 2.39
C ALA A 41 -8.40 13.39 2.64
N TYR A 42 -8.54 14.19 1.60
CA TYR A 42 -9.02 15.58 1.73
C TYR A 42 -10.42 15.65 2.34
N ARG A 43 -11.35 14.82 1.86
CA ARG A 43 -12.71 14.74 2.43
C ARG A 43 -12.70 14.31 3.89
N ARG A 44 -11.91 13.29 4.25
CA ARG A 44 -11.79 12.80 5.62
C ARG A 44 -11.18 13.85 6.54
N ALA A 45 -10.17 14.55 6.08
CA ALA A 45 -9.53 15.65 6.82
C ALA A 45 -10.38 16.94 6.86
N ARG A 46 -11.47 17.01 6.05
CA ARG A 46 -12.31 18.21 5.85
C ARG A 46 -11.51 19.39 5.32
N ILE A 47 -10.64 19.14 4.35
CA ILE A 47 -9.76 20.13 3.73
C ILE A 47 -10.19 20.30 2.27
N GLY A 48 -10.26 21.55 1.79
CA GLY A 48 -10.52 21.85 0.39
C GLY A 48 -9.39 21.35 -0.53
N LYS A 49 -9.70 21.09 -1.80
CA LYS A 49 -8.76 20.50 -2.77
C LYS A 49 -7.48 21.32 -2.94
N GLU A 50 -7.58 22.65 -2.99
CA GLU A 50 -6.44 23.57 -3.18
C GLU A 50 -5.49 23.48 -1.99
N LYS A 51 -5.98 23.78 -0.78
CA LYS A 51 -5.21 23.65 0.47
C LYS A 51 -4.67 22.24 0.70
N GLY A 52 -5.47 21.21 0.33
CA GLY A 52 -5.05 19.83 0.42
C GLY A 52 -3.89 19.51 -0.53
N GLY A 53 -3.89 20.10 -1.73
CA GLY A 53 -2.80 19.99 -2.70
C GLY A 53 -1.51 20.61 -2.20
N GLU A 54 -1.59 21.87 -1.72
CA GLU A 54 -0.44 22.57 -1.13
C GLU A 54 0.15 21.81 0.08
N ALA A 55 -0.73 21.33 0.97
CA ALA A 55 -0.32 20.55 2.12
C ALA A 55 0.34 19.22 1.71
N PHE A 56 -0.19 18.55 0.67
CA PHE A 56 0.42 17.34 0.15
C PHE A 56 1.81 17.60 -0.43
N ASP A 57 1.99 18.66 -1.23
CA ASP A 57 3.29 19.00 -1.82
C ASP A 57 4.31 19.34 -0.73
N PHE A 58 3.90 20.04 0.32
CA PHE A 58 4.73 20.29 1.50
C PHE A 58 5.14 18.99 2.20
N LEU A 59 4.19 18.09 2.47
CA LEU A 59 4.44 16.81 3.14
C LEU A 59 5.34 15.88 2.31
N ARG A 60 5.21 15.95 0.99
CA ARG A 60 6.08 15.22 0.07
C ARG A 60 7.50 15.79 0.08
N TYR A 61 7.63 17.11 0.01
CA TYR A 61 8.94 17.77 0.04
C TYR A 61 9.71 17.47 1.33
N ASN A 62 9.00 17.39 2.46
CA ASN A 62 9.57 17.05 3.77
C ASN A 62 9.68 15.54 4.04
N GLY A 63 9.47 14.69 3.05
CA GLY A 63 9.73 13.25 3.14
C GLY A 63 8.71 12.43 3.94
N PHE A 64 7.53 12.97 4.26
CA PHE A 64 6.46 12.21 4.93
C PHE A 64 5.69 11.32 3.98
N LEU A 65 5.43 11.81 2.78
CA LEU A 65 4.58 11.17 1.78
C LEU A 65 5.28 11.05 0.43
N SER A 66 4.87 10.05 -0.32
CA SER A 66 5.17 9.89 -1.74
C SER A 66 3.87 9.70 -2.53
N LEU A 67 3.94 9.93 -3.83
CA LEU A 67 2.84 9.73 -4.76
C LEU A 67 3.05 8.42 -5.52
N GLU A 68 2.16 7.47 -5.30
CA GLU A 68 2.08 6.27 -6.13
C GLU A 68 1.16 6.56 -7.31
N ARG A 69 1.73 6.59 -8.51
CA ARG A 69 0.98 6.90 -9.73
C ARG A 69 0.17 5.69 -10.16
N SER A 70 -1.09 5.93 -10.56
CA SER A 70 -1.88 4.90 -11.22
C SER A 70 -1.22 4.52 -12.54
N ARG A 71 -1.22 3.22 -12.84
CA ARG A 71 -0.80 2.65 -14.13
C ARG A 71 -1.99 2.42 -15.06
N GLU A 72 -3.16 2.90 -14.67
CA GLU A 72 -4.36 2.85 -15.51
C GLU A 72 -4.10 3.58 -16.83
N THR A 73 -4.36 2.89 -17.94
CA THR A 73 -4.25 3.49 -19.26
C THR A 73 -5.37 4.52 -19.46
N PRO A 74 -5.05 5.77 -19.78
CA PRO A 74 -6.08 6.77 -20.07
C PRO A 74 -6.98 6.30 -21.21
N LEU A 75 -8.29 6.44 -21.01
CA LEU A 75 -9.26 6.12 -22.04
C LEU A 75 -9.11 7.06 -23.23
N VAL A 76 -8.74 6.50 -24.37
CA VAL A 76 -8.59 7.23 -25.63
C VAL A 76 -9.86 7.04 -26.45
N ARG A 77 -10.43 8.12 -26.99
CA ARG A 77 -11.55 8.06 -27.93
C ARG A 77 -11.03 7.52 -29.26
N ALA A 78 -11.61 6.42 -29.73
CA ALA A 78 -11.30 5.89 -31.06
C ALA A 78 -11.72 6.87 -32.18
N HIS A 79 -12.71 7.75 -31.91
CA HIS A 79 -13.20 8.77 -32.83
C HIS A 79 -13.61 10.03 -32.04
N PRO A 80 -13.37 11.27 -32.52
CA PRO A 80 -13.68 12.51 -31.80
C PRO A 80 -15.16 12.65 -31.37
N LYS A 81 -16.08 12.05 -32.11
CA LYS A 81 -17.51 12.06 -31.79
C LYS A 81 -17.97 10.87 -30.92
N GLN A 82 -17.08 9.98 -30.52
CA GLN A 82 -17.42 8.85 -29.65
C GLN A 82 -17.88 9.38 -28.30
N ARG A 83 -19.10 9.00 -27.89
CA ARG A 83 -19.61 9.27 -26.55
C ARG A 83 -19.30 8.08 -25.66
N PHE A 84 -18.65 8.35 -24.52
CA PHE A 84 -18.55 7.36 -23.47
C PHE A 84 -19.83 7.31 -22.63
N LYS A 85 -20.07 6.20 -21.93
CA LYS A 85 -21.08 6.17 -20.87
C LYS A 85 -20.74 7.24 -19.85
N LYS A 86 -21.75 7.89 -19.25
CA LYS A 86 -21.59 8.99 -18.30
C LYS A 86 -20.62 8.68 -17.15
N GLU A 87 -20.64 7.44 -16.67
CA GLU A 87 -19.74 6.94 -15.62
C GLU A 87 -18.27 6.92 -16.05
N ILE A 88 -18.02 6.61 -17.33
CA ILE A 88 -16.67 6.60 -17.92
C ILE A 88 -16.19 8.04 -18.18
N GLU A 89 -17.07 8.91 -18.67
CA GLU A 89 -16.74 10.32 -18.92
C GLU A 89 -16.34 11.09 -17.66
N HIS A 90 -16.93 10.72 -16.52
CA HIS A 90 -16.63 11.32 -15.22
C HIS A 90 -15.49 10.65 -14.45
N HIS A 91 -15.01 9.50 -14.94
CA HIS A 91 -13.87 8.83 -14.30
C HIS A 91 -12.62 9.72 -14.39
N ARG A 92 -11.91 9.80 -13.30
CA ARG A 92 -10.61 10.47 -13.21
C ARG A 92 -9.63 9.50 -12.62
N ILE A 93 -8.52 9.28 -13.33
CA ILE A 93 -7.39 8.51 -12.81
C ILE A 93 -6.99 9.12 -11.47
N SER A 94 -7.02 8.32 -10.42
CA SER A 94 -6.67 8.76 -9.07
C SER A 94 -5.36 8.13 -8.63
N HIS A 95 -4.43 8.95 -8.21
CA HIS A 95 -3.19 8.49 -7.59
C HIS A 95 -3.40 8.19 -6.11
N LYS A 96 -2.57 7.30 -5.56
CA LYS A 96 -2.56 6.96 -4.15
C LYS A 96 -1.43 7.70 -3.44
N LEU A 97 -1.63 7.98 -2.17
CA LEU A 97 -0.64 8.56 -1.27
C LEU A 97 -0.02 7.43 -0.44
N ARG A 98 1.30 7.41 -0.37
CA ARG A 98 2.07 6.48 0.46
C ARG A 98 2.84 7.24 1.52
N PHE A 99 2.94 6.71 2.71
CA PHE A 99 3.98 7.13 3.64
C PHE A 99 5.33 6.61 3.14
N THR A 100 6.37 7.40 3.33
CA THR A 100 7.73 7.01 2.94
C THR A 100 8.26 5.83 3.75
N THR A 101 7.72 5.63 4.96
CA THR A 101 8.01 4.46 5.80
C THR A 101 6.75 3.93 6.48
N PRO A 102 6.66 2.61 6.75
CA PRO A 102 5.58 2.03 7.55
C PRO A 102 5.49 2.62 8.96
N PHE A 103 6.64 3.04 9.53
CA PHE A 103 6.69 3.70 10.84
C PHE A 103 5.89 5.01 10.87
N LEU A 104 6.03 5.87 9.86
CA LEU A 104 5.26 7.11 9.76
C LEU A 104 3.76 6.82 9.68
N ARG A 105 3.36 5.83 8.89
CA ARG A 105 1.96 5.40 8.83
C ARG A 105 1.45 4.93 10.18
N PHE A 106 2.22 4.09 10.88
CA PHE A 106 1.88 3.63 12.22
C PHE A 106 1.73 4.80 13.20
N TRP A 107 2.68 5.74 13.18
CA TRP A 107 2.67 6.91 14.05
C TRP A 107 1.38 7.72 13.90
N PHE A 108 1.06 8.13 12.67
CA PHE A 108 -0.11 8.97 12.42
C PHE A 108 -1.45 8.21 12.49
N ALA A 109 -1.45 6.89 12.35
CA ALA A 109 -2.65 6.09 12.55
C ALA A 109 -2.97 5.84 14.04
N PHE A 110 -1.93 5.53 14.84
CA PHE A 110 -2.11 4.94 16.16
C PHE A 110 -1.48 5.72 17.30
N VAL A 111 -0.40 6.46 17.08
CA VAL A 111 0.33 7.14 18.15
C VAL A 111 -0.12 8.59 18.30
N GLU A 112 0.02 9.39 17.25
CA GLU A 112 -0.25 10.82 17.30
C GLU A 112 -1.67 11.18 17.78
N PRO A 113 -2.76 10.46 17.37
CA PRO A 113 -4.11 10.75 17.86
C PRO A 113 -4.31 10.55 19.36
N PHE A 114 -3.45 9.77 20.01
CA PHE A 114 -3.54 9.40 21.42
C PHE A 114 -2.41 9.96 22.29
N THR A 115 -1.66 10.93 21.76
CA THR A 115 -0.50 11.52 22.44
C THR A 115 -0.82 12.00 23.86
N SER A 116 -1.98 12.66 24.07
CA SER A 116 -2.37 13.14 25.40
C SER A 116 -2.53 11.99 26.40
N SER A 117 -3.27 10.93 26.03
CA SER A 117 -3.47 9.78 26.91
C SER A 117 -2.17 9.01 27.16
N ILE A 118 -1.29 8.91 26.15
CA ILE A 118 0.02 8.28 26.28
C ILE A 118 0.89 9.05 27.28
N ARG A 119 0.88 10.40 27.26
CA ARG A 119 1.58 11.26 28.21
C ARG A 119 1.12 11.04 29.64
N GLU A 120 -0.15 10.80 29.82
CA GLU A 120 -0.76 10.50 31.13
C GLU A 120 -0.50 9.05 31.57
N GLY A 121 0.18 8.23 30.75
CA GLY A 121 0.40 6.81 31.01
C GLY A 121 -0.84 5.93 30.76
N ASN A 122 -1.89 6.49 30.17
CA ASN A 122 -3.10 5.76 29.80
C ASN A 122 -2.98 5.25 28.33
N PHE A 123 -2.60 3.99 28.18
CA PHE A 123 -2.43 3.35 26.87
C PHE A 123 -3.71 2.67 26.34
N ILE A 124 -4.80 2.66 27.12
CA ILE A 124 -6.03 1.96 26.74
C ILE A 124 -6.59 2.46 25.40
N PRO A 125 -6.78 3.79 25.15
CA PRO A 125 -7.34 4.26 23.89
C PRO A 125 -6.47 3.89 22.67
N PHE A 126 -5.16 3.94 22.82
CA PHE A 126 -4.22 3.49 21.78
C PHE A 126 -4.39 1.99 21.49
N MET A 127 -4.40 1.15 22.53
CA MET A 127 -4.52 -0.31 22.40
C MET A 127 -5.85 -0.71 21.77
N ASP A 128 -6.95 -0.09 22.19
CA ASP A 128 -8.28 -0.36 21.63
C ASP A 128 -8.33 -0.01 20.13
N ASN A 129 -7.82 1.15 19.76
CA ASN A 129 -7.74 1.55 18.36
C ASN A 129 -6.86 0.60 17.53
N PHE A 130 -5.72 0.18 18.08
CA PHE A 130 -4.84 -0.77 17.42
C PHE A 130 -5.49 -2.16 17.28
N HIS A 131 -6.22 -2.65 18.28
CA HIS A 131 -6.96 -3.91 18.18
C HIS A 131 -8.00 -3.88 17.05
N ILE A 132 -8.67 -2.74 16.87
CA ILE A 132 -9.71 -2.59 15.83
C ILE A 132 -9.10 -2.48 14.43
N HIS A 133 -8.05 -1.69 14.28
CA HIS A 133 -7.53 -1.27 12.97
C HIS A 133 -6.15 -1.87 12.59
N GLY A 134 -5.45 -2.48 13.54
CA GLY A 134 -4.08 -2.98 13.35
C GLY A 134 -3.98 -4.06 12.28
N ASN A 135 -4.96 -4.94 12.14
CA ASN A 135 -4.94 -5.96 11.09
C ASN A 135 -4.94 -5.35 9.68
N ALA A 136 -5.73 -4.30 9.45
CA ALA A 136 -5.73 -3.59 8.16
C ALA A 136 -4.38 -2.89 7.93
N PHE A 137 -3.82 -2.25 8.96
CA PHE A 137 -2.49 -1.64 8.90
C PHE A 137 -1.41 -2.68 8.53
N VAL A 138 -1.39 -3.83 9.22
CA VAL A 138 -0.40 -4.89 8.95
C VAL A 138 -0.58 -5.46 7.54
N GLY A 139 -1.82 -5.55 7.03
CA GLY A 139 -2.08 -5.96 5.64
C GLY A 139 -1.35 -5.07 4.64
N PHE A 140 -1.43 -3.75 4.79
CA PHE A 140 -0.71 -2.81 3.92
C PHE A 140 0.81 -2.90 4.05
N VAL A 141 1.33 -3.05 5.28
CA VAL A 141 2.77 -3.25 5.49
C VAL A 141 3.24 -4.56 4.85
N PHE A 142 2.41 -5.59 4.92
CA PHE A 142 2.69 -6.88 4.29
C PHE A 142 2.78 -6.76 2.76
N GLU A 143 1.87 -6.02 2.11
CA GLU A 143 1.96 -5.71 0.67
C GLU A 143 3.27 -4.99 0.32
N GLU A 144 3.67 -3.99 1.12
CA GLU A 144 4.92 -3.25 0.93
C GLU A 144 6.16 -4.13 1.09
N LEU A 145 6.15 -5.06 2.07
CA LEU A 145 7.23 -6.03 2.25
C LEU A 145 7.29 -7.06 1.13
N CYS A 146 6.13 -7.50 0.60
CA CYS A 146 6.08 -8.41 -0.55
C CYS A 146 6.63 -7.75 -1.82
N ASP A 147 6.30 -6.47 -2.06
CA ASP A 147 6.90 -5.70 -3.16
C ASP A 147 8.43 -5.60 -3.03
N LEU A 148 8.90 -5.30 -1.83
CA LEU A 148 10.34 -5.27 -1.54
C LEU A 148 11.00 -6.64 -1.74
N TYR A 149 10.33 -7.72 -1.34
CA TYR A 149 10.81 -9.09 -1.51
C TYR A 149 10.91 -9.47 -2.99
N ILE A 150 9.94 -9.08 -3.82
CA ILE A 150 10.01 -9.27 -5.28
C ILE A 150 11.25 -8.56 -5.83
N ARG A 151 11.44 -7.29 -5.53
CA ARG A 151 12.53 -6.47 -6.07
C ARG A 151 13.90 -6.94 -5.61
N ASP A 152 14.01 -7.23 -4.34
CA ASP A 152 15.31 -7.35 -3.69
C ASP A 152 15.78 -8.80 -3.53
N ILE A 153 14.85 -9.77 -3.54
CA ILE A 153 15.15 -11.19 -3.37
C ILE A 153 14.82 -11.99 -4.63
N LEU A 154 13.60 -11.84 -5.16
CA LEU A 154 13.17 -12.67 -6.27
C LEU A 154 13.74 -12.22 -7.62
N ALA A 155 13.80 -10.93 -7.87
CA ALA A 155 14.35 -10.42 -9.13
C ALA A 155 15.80 -10.89 -9.35
N PRO A 156 16.74 -10.74 -8.39
CA PRO A 156 18.08 -11.31 -8.52
C PRO A 156 18.07 -12.84 -8.68
N LYS A 157 17.18 -13.54 -7.98
CA LYS A 157 17.05 -15.02 -8.09
C LYS A 157 16.60 -15.48 -9.47
N PHE A 158 15.78 -14.69 -10.15
CA PHE A 158 15.33 -14.93 -11.52
C PHE A 158 16.22 -14.26 -12.57
N HIS A 159 17.34 -13.64 -12.18
CA HIS A 159 18.25 -12.89 -13.05
C HIS A 159 17.51 -11.78 -13.83
N ALA A 160 16.58 -11.10 -13.21
CA ALA A 160 15.80 -10.03 -13.78
C ALA A 160 16.08 -8.70 -13.06
N ASP A 161 16.04 -7.61 -13.82
CA ASP A 161 16.11 -6.25 -13.31
C ASP A 161 14.72 -5.62 -13.34
N ILE A 162 14.24 -5.11 -12.21
CA ILE A 162 12.93 -4.48 -12.12
C ILE A 162 13.00 -3.06 -12.68
N LEU A 163 12.24 -2.82 -13.73
CA LEU A 163 12.06 -1.48 -14.33
C LEU A 163 11.10 -0.64 -13.48
N ASP A 164 9.95 -1.21 -13.09
CA ASP A 164 8.94 -0.56 -12.28
C ASP A 164 8.18 -1.58 -11.43
N SER A 165 7.81 -1.22 -10.20
CA SER A 165 7.09 -2.07 -9.26
C SER A 165 6.14 -1.27 -8.38
N GLY A 166 5.02 -1.87 -7.97
CA GLY A 166 4.01 -1.30 -7.10
C GLY A 166 2.67 -1.99 -7.28
N SER A 167 1.59 -1.33 -6.88
CA SER A 167 0.24 -1.84 -7.10
C SER A 167 -0.35 -1.34 -8.43
N TYR A 168 -1.28 -2.11 -9.00
CA TYR A 168 -2.13 -1.66 -10.09
C TYR A 168 -3.54 -1.39 -9.57
N TRP A 169 -4.16 -0.31 -10.04
CA TRP A 169 -5.58 -0.08 -9.82
C TRP A 169 -6.17 0.76 -10.94
N ASP A 170 -7.40 0.45 -11.26
CA ASP A 170 -8.26 1.24 -12.10
C ASP A 170 -9.60 1.50 -11.41
N ARG A 171 -10.65 1.71 -12.18
CA ARG A 171 -12.01 1.91 -11.69
C ARG A 171 -12.62 0.65 -11.07
N GLU A 172 -12.26 -0.54 -11.55
CA GLU A 172 -12.96 -1.81 -11.28
C GLU A 172 -12.05 -2.83 -10.59
N VAL A 173 -10.74 -2.74 -10.82
CA VAL A 173 -9.77 -3.76 -10.45
C VAL A 173 -8.64 -3.15 -9.63
N GLU A 174 -8.18 -3.90 -8.65
CA GLU A 174 -6.93 -3.63 -7.92
C GLU A 174 -6.13 -4.92 -7.83
N ILE A 175 -4.84 -4.86 -8.23
CA ILE A 175 -3.84 -5.93 -8.12
C ILE A 175 -2.81 -5.44 -7.12
N ASP A 176 -2.55 -6.24 -6.08
CA ASP A 176 -1.69 -5.82 -4.96
C ASP A 176 -0.25 -5.55 -5.42
N LEU A 177 0.28 -6.38 -6.32
CA LEU A 177 1.64 -6.29 -6.83
C LEU A 177 1.64 -6.42 -8.36
N LEU A 178 2.27 -5.45 -9.03
CA LEU A 178 2.55 -5.47 -10.47
C LEU A 178 3.98 -4.97 -10.68
N SER A 179 4.83 -5.82 -11.20
CA SER A 179 6.21 -5.47 -11.54
C SER A 179 6.44 -5.70 -13.03
N GLU A 180 7.23 -4.82 -13.63
CA GLU A 180 7.71 -4.93 -14.99
C GLU A 180 9.24 -5.03 -14.95
N THR A 181 9.80 -6.00 -15.67
CA THR A 181 11.25 -6.14 -15.77
C THR A 181 11.82 -5.38 -16.97
N MET A 182 13.13 -5.16 -16.98
CA MET A 182 13.82 -4.54 -18.11
C MET A 182 13.71 -5.39 -19.40
N GLU A 183 13.49 -6.70 -19.25
CA GLU A 183 13.30 -7.66 -20.34
C GLU A 183 11.85 -7.67 -20.87
N GLY A 184 10.94 -6.91 -20.21
CA GLY A 184 9.53 -6.81 -20.57
C GLY A 184 8.65 -7.91 -19.98
N GLU A 185 9.14 -8.73 -19.03
CA GLU A 185 8.29 -9.67 -18.31
C GLU A 185 7.35 -8.91 -17.36
N ILE A 186 6.11 -9.37 -17.28
CA ILE A 186 5.09 -8.86 -16.36
C ILE A 186 4.90 -9.85 -15.21
N TRP A 187 5.15 -9.39 -14.01
CA TRP A 187 4.99 -10.16 -12.79
C TRP A 187 3.84 -9.59 -11.98
N VAL A 188 2.90 -10.43 -11.59
CA VAL A 188 1.76 -10.02 -10.75
C VAL A 188 1.75 -10.76 -9.43
N GLY A 189 1.17 -10.15 -8.40
CA GLY A 189 1.04 -10.81 -7.11
C GLY A 189 -0.21 -10.42 -6.33
N GLU A 190 -0.61 -11.32 -5.45
CA GLU A 190 -1.70 -11.12 -4.49
C GLU A 190 -1.21 -11.42 -3.08
N CYS A 191 -1.50 -10.52 -2.14
CA CYS A 191 -1.06 -10.59 -0.76
C CYS A 191 -2.25 -10.85 0.17
N LYS A 192 -2.17 -11.87 1.03
CA LYS A 192 -3.24 -12.24 1.95
C LYS A 192 -2.78 -12.33 3.40
N TRP A 193 -2.98 -11.24 4.14
CA TRP A 193 -2.76 -11.21 5.58
C TRP A 193 -4.00 -11.69 6.33
N THR A 194 -4.33 -12.98 6.19
CA THR A 194 -5.50 -13.61 6.80
C THR A 194 -5.13 -14.80 7.67
N ASN A 195 -6.04 -15.21 8.56
CA ASN A 195 -5.84 -16.40 9.39
C ASN A 195 -6.23 -17.72 8.68
N HIS A 196 -6.61 -17.65 7.41
CA HIS A 196 -6.97 -18.80 6.58
C HIS A 196 -5.90 -19.08 5.53
N LYS A 197 -5.77 -20.34 5.14
CA LYS A 197 -4.92 -20.74 4.01
C LYS A 197 -5.47 -20.18 2.70
N VAL A 198 -4.58 -19.68 1.85
CA VAL A 198 -4.90 -19.28 0.48
C VAL A 198 -5.16 -20.51 -0.39
N ASN A 199 -6.17 -20.47 -1.22
CA ASN A 199 -6.59 -21.59 -2.07
C ASN A 199 -6.74 -21.15 -3.54
N LYS A 200 -7.08 -22.09 -4.44
CA LYS A 200 -7.26 -21.83 -5.87
C LYS A 200 -8.26 -20.71 -6.20
N LYS A 201 -9.22 -20.43 -5.30
CA LYS A 201 -10.19 -19.34 -5.54
C LYS A 201 -9.51 -17.97 -5.56
N GLU A 202 -8.50 -17.76 -4.69
CA GLU A 202 -7.76 -16.50 -4.68
C GLU A 202 -6.88 -16.34 -5.94
N LEU A 203 -6.24 -17.45 -6.39
CA LEU A 203 -5.53 -17.45 -7.66
C LEU A 203 -6.44 -17.08 -8.84
N ARG A 204 -7.61 -17.73 -8.96
CA ARG A 204 -8.59 -17.44 -10.02
C ARG A 204 -9.04 -15.98 -10.00
N LYS A 205 -9.26 -15.40 -8.81
CA LYS A 205 -9.59 -13.98 -8.69
C LYS A 205 -8.49 -13.08 -9.26
N LEU A 206 -7.22 -13.42 -9.00
CA LEU A 206 -6.10 -12.66 -9.56
C LEU A 206 -6.03 -12.82 -11.09
N GLU A 207 -6.20 -14.03 -11.61
CA GLU A 207 -6.27 -14.29 -13.05
C GLU A 207 -7.44 -13.53 -13.70
N ASP A 208 -8.62 -13.51 -13.07
CA ASP A 208 -9.79 -12.74 -13.54
C ASP A 208 -9.51 -11.24 -13.54
N LYS A 209 -8.76 -10.71 -12.56
CA LYS A 209 -8.31 -9.32 -12.54
C LYS A 209 -7.39 -9.02 -13.71
N CYS A 210 -6.43 -9.92 -13.99
CA CYS A 210 -5.50 -9.78 -15.12
C CYS A 210 -6.24 -9.78 -16.47
N VAL A 211 -7.21 -10.68 -16.65
CA VAL A 211 -8.05 -10.71 -17.88
C VAL A 211 -8.82 -9.40 -18.07
N LYS A 212 -9.40 -8.83 -16.99
CA LYS A 212 -10.16 -7.57 -17.06
C LYS A 212 -9.31 -6.36 -17.41
N THR A 213 -8.01 -6.43 -17.16
CA THR A 213 -7.06 -5.32 -17.36
C THR A 213 -6.14 -5.53 -18.57
N ASP A 214 -6.38 -6.60 -19.36
CA ASP A 214 -5.53 -7.03 -20.48
C ASP A 214 -4.05 -7.24 -20.08
N ILE A 215 -3.81 -7.58 -18.81
CA ILE A 215 -2.47 -7.92 -18.28
C ILE A 215 -2.23 -9.40 -18.49
N VAL A 216 -1.14 -9.76 -19.16
CA VAL A 216 -0.72 -11.16 -19.36
C VAL A 216 0.51 -11.41 -18.48
N PRO A 217 0.38 -12.11 -17.34
CA PRO A 217 1.49 -12.31 -16.44
C PRO A 217 2.42 -13.44 -16.90
N ASP A 218 3.73 -13.19 -16.87
CA ASP A 218 4.78 -14.21 -17.04
C ASP A 218 5.03 -14.96 -15.73
N LYS A 219 4.89 -14.27 -14.58
CA LYS A 219 4.98 -14.89 -13.26
C LYS A 219 3.87 -14.39 -12.34
N ILE A 220 3.37 -15.28 -11.49
CA ILE A 220 2.32 -15.04 -10.51
C ILE A 220 2.85 -15.37 -9.12
N PHE A 221 2.85 -14.39 -8.23
CA PHE A 221 3.33 -14.53 -6.87
C PHE A 221 2.15 -14.46 -5.88
N LEU A 222 2.04 -15.47 -5.03
CA LEU A 222 1.04 -15.49 -3.97
C LEU A 222 1.75 -15.43 -2.63
N PHE A 223 1.41 -14.41 -1.84
CA PHE A 223 1.97 -14.20 -0.51
C PHE A 223 0.89 -14.37 0.56
N THR A 224 1.20 -15.09 1.63
CA THR A 224 0.23 -15.35 2.70
C THR A 224 0.88 -15.44 4.08
N LYS A 225 0.09 -15.09 5.10
CA LYS A 225 0.46 -15.29 6.51
C LYS A 225 0.42 -16.76 6.93
N ARG A 226 -0.55 -17.55 6.44
CA ARG A 226 -0.90 -18.89 6.98
C ARG A 226 -0.63 -20.06 6.05
N GLY A 227 0.00 -19.80 4.90
CA GLY A 227 0.29 -20.85 3.91
C GLY A 227 -0.89 -21.13 2.97
N PHE A 228 -0.81 -22.23 2.26
CA PHE A 228 -1.63 -22.55 1.11
C PHE A 228 -2.37 -23.88 1.28
N SER A 229 -3.47 -24.06 0.54
CA SER A 229 -4.14 -25.36 0.44
C SER A 229 -3.30 -26.33 -0.39
N ASN A 230 -3.40 -27.64 -0.09
CA ASN A 230 -2.70 -28.68 -0.87
C ASN A 230 -3.09 -28.60 -2.35
N GLU A 231 -4.36 -28.37 -2.64
CA GLU A 231 -4.88 -28.22 -3.99
C GLU A 231 -4.17 -27.11 -4.79
N LEU A 232 -3.78 -26.01 -4.14
CA LEU A 232 -3.03 -24.93 -4.79
C LEU A 232 -1.56 -25.32 -4.97
N LEU A 233 -0.95 -25.94 -3.98
CA LEU A 233 0.44 -26.39 -4.03
C LEU A 233 0.67 -27.50 -5.07
N ASP A 234 -0.36 -28.31 -5.35
CA ASP A 234 -0.31 -29.39 -6.34
C ASP A 234 -0.42 -28.89 -7.79
N LEU A 235 -0.61 -27.58 -8.01
CA LEU A 235 -0.63 -27.00 -9.35
C LEU A 235 0.72 -27.17 -10.04
N ARG A 236 0.69 -27.63 -11.29
CA ARG A 236 1.89 -27.85 -12.12
C ARG A 236 2.25 -26.64 -13.00
N ASP A 237 1.63 -25.49 -12.77
CA ASP A 237 1.95 -24.25 -13.50
C ASP A 237 3.27 -23.67 -12.98
N LYS A 238 4.29 -23.65 -13.85
CA LYS A 238 5.63 -23.13 -13.52
C LYS A 238 5.68 -21.61 -13.32
N ARG A 239 4.60 -20.90 -13.66
CA ARG A 239 4.52 -19.45 -13.48
C ARG A 239 4.09 -19.07 -12.07
N ILE A 240 3.56 -20.01 -11.27
CA ILE A 240 2.96 -19.73 -9.96
C ILE A 240 3.98 -20.02 -8.86
N PHE A 241 4.23 -19.03 -8.04
CA PHE A 241 5.14 -19.06 -6.89
C PHE A 241 4.39 -18.70 -5.62
N CYS A 242 4.58 -19.49 -4.58
CA CYS A 242 3.87 -19.38 -3.30
C CYS A 242 4.86 -19.10 -2.17
N PHE A 243 4.65 -18.02 -1.43
CA PHE A 243 5.51 -17.57 -0.33
C PHE A 243 4.68 -17.30 0.92
N THR A 244 5.20 -17.68 2.08
CA THR A 244 4.61 -17.33 3.38
C THR A 244 5.30 -16.09 3.96
N ALA A 245 4.75 -15.53 5.01
CA ALA A 245 5.38 -14.41 5.70
C ALA A 245 6.76 -14.77 6.29
N GLU A 246 7.05 -16.07 6.49
CA GLU A 246 8.34 -16.52 7.00
C GLU A 246 9.48 -16.27 6.02
N GLU A 247 9.25 -16.40 4.71
CA GLU A 247 10.28 -16.12 3.70
C GLU A 247 10.67 -14.64 3.64
N LEU A 248 9.79 -13.73 4.09
CA LEU A 248 10.11 -12.30 4.14
C LEU A 248 11.22 -11.95 5.15
N THR A 249 11.55 -12.88 6.07
CA THR A 249 12.70 -12.71 6.98
C THR A 249 14.03 -12.55 6.25
N LEU A 250 14.14 -13.06 5.02
CA LEU A 250 15.32 -12.85 4.16
C LEU A 250 15.59 -11.37 3.86
N LEU A 251 14.60 -10.48 4.02
CA LEU A 251 14.81 -9.04 3.91
C LEU A 251 15.63 -8.45 5.08
N THR A 252 15.67 -9.14 6.23
CA THR A 252 16.41 -8.70 7.42
C THR A 252 17.82 -9.26 7.48
N ASP A 253 18.14 -10.28 6.69
CA ASP A 253 19.44 -10.96 6.69
C ASP A 253 20.47 -10.28 5.78
N ARG A 254 20.23 -9.00 5.43
CA ARG A 254 21.17 -8.21 4.63
C ARG A 254 22.29 -7.65 5.48
N PRO A 255 23.51 -7.71 4.97
CA PRO A 255 24.67 -7.11 5.64
C PRO A 255 24.58 -5.57 5.72
#